data_1bc1e7548b1148a77d3511c18f9a87ff
#
_entry.id   1bc1e7548b1148a77d3511c18f9a87ff
#
_cell.length_a   1.000
_cell.length_b   1.000
_cell.length_c   1.000
_cell.angle_alpha   90.00
_cell.angle_beta   90.00
_cell.angle_gamma   90.00
#
_symmetry.space_group_name_H-M   'P 1'
#
loop_
_entity.id
_entity.type
_entity.pdbx_description
1 polymer ?
#
loop_
_entity_poly.entity_id
_entity_poly.type
_entity_poly.pdbx_seq_one_letter_code
_entity_poly.pdbx_strand_id
1 'polypeptide(L)'
;MSISFLDKDFGLTFFSLLDSTQRQVRIISPFIGFKTAKALTEIIGDLDKNIECTLITRFDREDFINRASSIAGLELLINAGVNVYALQELHTKLYIFDRESVIMGSANFTFNGFYKNHEFGVFMEDEIVFSEECINYFECLLGEIKASGDWRVTKEKIEEEKRICDKIVAQRAFDQKKPGKNSFPVVNQPNPVKWGAKLPSHDSLPKEGNSSDFIEDILNSKGLNEKIREQNTGIWLKFEGNSEKRIPNNLTFLERRKQEHFKRTFFPKAPSGIESGQTLFMTMVTNDIDGNGIPIIVGYAKTSGYKKENVIHGSAPFNAVDHGRYPYFVELEEGRFLKGPIKYGISLRELARELNTDLYPNHKDNFNKIIYTHRQKSHIQITKKAEDYIMQRLESLFQIHGVDVI
;
A
#
# COMPACT_ATOMS: atom_id res chain seq x y z
N MET A 1 -6.52 -2.43 20.27
CA MET A 1 -7.26 -2.27 19.00
C MET A 1 -8.29 -1.18 19.18
N SER A 2 -8.02 0.01 18.70
CA SER A 2 -8.99 1.10 18.75
C SER A 2 -9.07 1.79 17.40
N ILE A 3 -10.30 2.02 16.94
CA ILE A 3 -10.60 2.85 15.77
C ILE A 3 -11.48 3.98 16.25
N SER A 4 -11.06 5.22 16.03
CA SER A 4 -11.82 6.41 16.40
C SER A 4 -11.89 7.40 15.26
N PHE A 5 -12.97 8.16 15.22
CA PHE A 5 -13.12 9.26 14.29
C PHE A 5 -12.44 10.51 14.81
N LEU A 6 -11.79 11.26 13.93
CA LEU A 6 -11.22 12.57 14.19
C LEU A 6 -12.02 13.61 13.40
N ASP A 7 -12.88 14.34 14.08
CA ASP A 7 -13.59 15.53 13.58
C ASP A 7 -13.03 16.82 14.20
N LYS A 8 -12.33 16.68 15.30
CA LYS A 8 -11.64 17.71 16.08
C LYS A 8 -10.30 17.15 16.55
N ASP A 9 -9.48 18.01 17.09
CA ASP A 9 -8.24 17.62 17.79
C ASP A 9 -7.19 16.87 16.95
N PHE A 10 -7.24 17.00 15.59
CA PHE A 10 -6.21 16.41 14.72
C PHE A 10 -4.80 16.74 15.18
N GLY A 11 -4.55 18.01 15.50
CA GLY A 11 -3.24 18.46 15.93
C GLY A 11 -2.83 17.86 17.28
N LEU A 12 -3.73 17.79 18.24
CA LEU A 12 -3.46 17.20 19.55
C LEU A 12 -3.14 15.72 19.41
N THR A 13 -3.95 14.97 18.65
CA THR A 13 -3.72 13.55 18.40
C THR A 13 -2.41 13.32 17.67
N PHE A 14 -2.14 14.07 16.59
CA PHE A 14 -0.91 13.96 15.82
C PHE A 14 0.33 14.18 16.69
N PHE A 15 0.39 15.27 17.44
CA PHE A 15 1.56 15.62 18.24
C PHE A 15 1.72 14.73 19.47
N SER A 16 0.63 14.20 20.05
CA SER A 16 0.70 13.19 21.09
C SER A 16 1.32 11.88 20.60
N LEU A 17 0.91 11.42 19.41
CA LEU A 17 1.50 10.23 18.79
C LEU A 17 2.95 10.45 18.40
N LEU A 18 3.28 11.62 17.87
CA LEU A 18 4.65 11.98 17.55
C LEU A 18 5.55 11.95 18.79
N ASP A 19 5.07 12.47 19.92
CA ASP A 19 5.83 12.44 21.16
C ASP A 19 6.06 11.04 21.71
N SER A 20 5.12 10.12 21.50
CA SER A 20 5.24 8.71 21.88
C SER A 20 6.05 7.86 20.89
N THR A 21 6.30 8.37 19.68
CA THR A 21 7.03 7.64 18.61
C THR A 21 8.48 7.37 19.01
N GLN A 22 8.96 6.16 18.73
CA GLN A 22 10.29 5.69 19.11
C GLN A 22 11.27 5.56 17.93
N ARG A 23 10.76 5.32 16.71
CA ARG A 23 11.63 4.94 15.57
C ARG A 23 11.37 5.74 14.31
N GLN A 24 10.11 5.83 13.88
CA GLN A 24 9.85 6.30 12.54
C GLN A 24 8.51 6.99 12.40
N VAL A 25 8.51 8.14 11.69
CA VAL A 25 7.31 8.85 11.26
C VAL A 25 7.27 8.93 9.74
N ARG A 26 6.15 8.56 9.15
CA ARG A 26 5.90 8.67 7.72
C ARG A 26 4.72 9.59 7.47
N ILE A 27 4.92 10.59 6.64
CA ILE A 27 3.93 11.61 6.36
C ILE A 27 3.67 11.68 4.87
N ILE A 28 2.41 11.63 4.47
CA ILE A 28 1.97 12.03 3.14
C ILE A 28 1.02 13.20 3.31
N SER A 29 1.36 14.36 2.73
CA SER A 29 0.47 15.51 2.71
C SER A 29 0.82 16.44 1.54
N PRO A 30 -0.15 16.85 0.72
CA PRO A 30 0.10 17.76 -0.39
C PRO A 30 0.57 19.14 0.03
N PHE A 31 0.12 19.63 1.20
CA PHE A 31 0.44 20.96 1.69
C PHE A 31 1.09 20.91 3.07
N ILE A 32 2.14 21.70 3.23
CA ILE A 32 2.95 21.78 4.45
C ILE A 32 2.89 23.18 5.02
N GLY A 33 2.40 23.30 6.26
CA GLY A 33 2.34 24.60 6.97
C GLY A 33 3.61 24.89 7.76
N PHE A 34 4.00 26.17 7.85
CA PHE A 34 5.18 26.58 8.62
C PHE A 34 5.07 26.20 10.11
N LYS A 35 3.91 26.45 10.72
CA LYS A 35 3.72 26.19 12.17
C LYS A 35 3.76 24.72 12.51
N THR A 36 3.15 23.88 11.69
CA THR A 36 3.17 22.42 11.87
C THR A 36 4.54 21.83 11.62
N ALA A 37 5.24 22.33 10.58
CA ALA A 37 6.63 21.96 10.32
C ALA A 37 7.55 22.32 11.49
N LYS A 38 7.42 23.54 12.02
CA LYS A 38 8.19 23.99 13.18
C LYS A 38 7.94 23.10 14.42
N ALA A 39 6.68 22.82 14.75
CA ALA A 39 6.34 21.95 15.86
C ALA A 39 6.90 20.52 15.70
N LEU A 40 6.82 19.96 14.49
CA LEU A 40 7.44 18.66 14.18
C LEU A 40 8.95 18.70 14.44
N THR A 41 9.66 19.73 13.95
CA THR A 41 11.12 19.81 14.08
C THR A 41 11.57 20.00 15.53
N GLU A 42 10.78 20.67 16.37
CA GLU A 42 11.05 20.82 17.80
C GLU A 42 11.00 19.48 18.55
N ILE A 43 10.05 18.60 18.17
CA ILE A 43 9.89 17.28 18.81
C ILE A 43 10.93 16.27 18.30
N ILE A 44 11.14 16.18 16.98
CA ILE A 44 12.12 15.21 16.43
C ILE A 44 13.58 15.64 16.67
N GLY A 45 13.81 16.93 16.92
CA GLY A 45 15.13 17.49 17.24
C GLY A 45 15.53 17.31 18.71
N ASP A 46 14.67 16.76 19.55
CA ASP A 46 15.02 16.43 20.93
C ASP A 46 16.01 15.26 20.92
N LEU A 47 17.18 15.52 21.48
CA LEU A 47 18.43 14.77 21.27
C LEU A 47 18.40 13.30 21.73
N ASP A 48 17.40 12.91 22.49
CA ASP A 48 17.29 11.54 23.01
C ASP A 48 16.52 10.59 22.07
N LYS A 49 15.88 11.12 21.01
CA LYS A 49 15.07 10.33 20.08
C LYS A 49 15.66 10.37 18.68
N ASN A 50 16.25 9.28 18.24
CA ASN A 50 16.71 9.14 16.84
C ASN A 50 15.52 8.70 15.95
N ILE A 51 14.54 9.61 15.73
CA ILE A 51 13.36 9.33 14.94
C ILE A 51 13.65 9.60 13.46
N GLU A 52 13.53 8.57 12.63
CA GLU A 52 13.56 8.74 11.19
C GLU A 52 12.23 9.32 10.70
N CYS A 53 12.26 10.47 10.04
CA CYS A 53 11.08 11.11 9.48
C CYS A 53 11.18 11.20 7.95
N THR A 54 10.18 10.67 7.25
CA THR A 54 10.06 10.76 5.79
C THR A 54 8.74 11.38 5.39
N LEU A 55 8.79 12.39 4.53
CA LEU A 55 7.65 13.15 4.03
C LEU A 55 7.55 13.03 2.51
N ILE A 56 6.36 12.70 2.01
CA ILE A 56 5.99 12.83 0.58
C ILE A 56 5.02 14.01 0.45
N THR A 57 5.34 14.99 -0.39
CA THR A 57 4.55 16.21 -0.54
C THR A 57 4.54 16.73 -1.99
N ARG A 58 3.71 17.71 -2.28
CA ARG A 58 3.78 18.47 -3.53
C ARG A 58 4.89 19.51 -3.44
N PHE A 59 5.56 19.74 -4.54
CA PHE A 59 6.51 20.83 -4.70
C PHE A 59 6.11 21.67 -5.91
N ASP A 60 5.05 22.45 -5.70
CA ASP A 60 4.43 23.26 -6.76
C ASP A 60 4.61 24.73 -6.42
N ARG A 61 5.15 25.50 -7.37
CA ARG A 61 5.43 26.93 -7.21
C ARG A 61 4.20 27.75 -6.87
N GLU A 62 3.07 27.44 -7.50
CA GLU A 62 1.82 28.16 -7.23
C GLU A 62 1.32 27.91 -5.81
N ASP A 63 1.53 26.70 -5.26
CA ASP A 63 1.19 26.41 -3.87
C ASP A 63 2.00 27.27 -2.88
N PHE A 64 3.27 27.55 -3.20
CA PHE A 64 4.12 28.43 -2.38
C PHE A 64 3.72 29.91 -2.52
N ILE A 65 3.49 30.38 -3.74
CA ILE A 65 3.09 31.77 -4.02
C ILE A 65 1.74 32.09 -3.39
N ASN A 66 0.78 31.15 -3.48
CA ASN A 66 -0.56 31.30 -2.94
C ASN A 66 -0.63 30.95 -1.43
N ARG A 67 0.50 30.61 -0.81
CA ARG A 67 0.62 30.25 0.62
C ARG A 67 -0.21 29.03 1.04
N ALA A 68 -0.56 28.15 0.10
CA ALA A 68 -1.16 26.86 0.38
C ALA A 68 -0.14 25.91 1.03
N SER A 69 1.13 26.01 0.59
CA SER A 69 2.27 25.32 1.17
C SER A 69 3.38 26.31 1.56
N SER A 70 4.20 25.96 2.55
CA SER A 70 5.27 26.82 3.07
C SER A 70 6.65 26.31 2.67
N ILE A 71 7.32 27.03 1.78
CA ILE A 71 8.70 26.72 1.42
C ILE A 71 9.66 26.86 2.62
N ALA A 72 9.41 27.82 3.52
CA ALA A 72 10.17 27.96 4.76
C ALA A 72 9.89 26.81 5.75
N GLY A 73 8.68 26.23 5.73
CA GLY A 73 8.37 25.04 6.49
C GLY A 73 9.14 23.81 5.97
N LEU A 74 9.23 23.64 4.66
CA LEU A 74 10.07 22.59 4.04
C LEU A 74 11.56 22.78 4.35
N GLU A 75 12.04 24.01 4.35
CA GLU A 75 13.42 24.35 4.74
C GLU A 75 13.73 23.92 6.18
N LEU A 76 12.81 24.17 7.12
CA LEU A 76 12.95 23.72 8.51
C LEU A 76 13.03 22.18 8.60
N LEU A 77 12.12 21.49 7.92
CA LEU A 77 12.08 20.02 7.94
C LEU A 77 13.38 19.40 7.40
N ILE A 78 13.87 19.90 6.25
CA ILE A 78 15.14 19.41 5.67
C ILE A 78 16.33 19.71 6.59
N ASN A 79 16.36 20.87 7.22
CA ASN A 79 17.42 21.24 8.16
C ASN A 79 17.41 20.36 9.43
N ALA A 80 16.24 19.87 9.83
CA ALA A 80 16.07 18.92 10.93
C ALA A 80 16.31 17.45 10.54
N GLY A 81 16.74 17.18 9.29
CA GLY A 81 17.06 15.83 8.83
C GLY A 81 15.87 15.03 8.27
N VAL A 82 14.70 15.64 8.07
CA VAL A 82 13.56 14.99 7.44
C VAL A 82 13.86 14.68 5.97
N ASN A 83 13.59 13.45 5.54
CA ASN A 83 13.69 13.05 4.15
C ASN A 83 12.44 13.50 3.40
N VAL A 84 12.55 14.53 2.55
CA VAL A 84 11.41 15.07 1.80
C VAL A 84 11.48 14.65 0.33
N TYR A 85 10.39 14.09 -0.18
CA TYR A 85 10.24 13.68 -1.58
C TYR A 85 9.06 14.38 -2.24
N ALA A 86 9.25 14.80 -3.48
CA ALA A 86 8.24 15.52 -4.25
C ALA A 86 7.46 14.60 -5.19
N LEU A 87 6.12 14.68 -5.11
CA LEU A 87 5.20 13.96 -5.99
C LEU A 87 4.16 14.93 -6.57
N GLN A 88 4.04 14.98 -7.90
CA GLN A 88 3.02 15.77 -8.58
C GLN A 88 1.64 15.16 -8.37
N GLU A 89 0.59 16.00 -8.43
CA GLU A 89 -0.82 15.58 -8.34
C GLU A 89 -1.20 14.79 -7.05
N LEU A 90 -0.36 14.88 -6.03
CA LEU A 90 -0.62 14.26 -4.72
C LEU A 90 -1.83 14.90 -4.05
N HIS A 91 -2.76 14.07 -3.53
CA HIS A 91 -3.89 14.53 -2.72
C HIS A 91 -4.12 13.71 -1.44
N THR A 92 -3.37 12.65 -1.22
CA THR A 92 -3.43 11.78 -0.03
C THR A 92 -2.96 12.54 1.23
N LYS A 93 -3.63 12.29 2.37
CA LYS A 93 -3.21 12.70 3.70
C LYS A 93 -3.18 11.45 4.57
N LEU A 94 -1.95 11.05 4.94
CA LEU A 94 -1.68 9.84 5.70
C LEU A 94 -0.50 10.10 6.62
N TYR A 95 -0.66 9.74 7.90
CA TYR A 95 0.33 9.92 8.95
C TYR A 95 0.50 8.60 9.66
N ILE A 96 1.72 8.06 9.69
CA ILE A 96 2.02 6.74 10.26
C ILE A 96 3.12 6.93 11.31
N PHE A 97 2.88 6.43 12.50
CA PHE A 97 3.77 6.51 13.65
C PHE A 97 4.21 5.10 14.02
N ASP A 98 5.51 4.84 13.93
CA ASP A 98 6.09 3.52 14.06
C ASP A 98 5.37 2.46 13.20
N ARG A 99 4.83 1.41 13.78
CA ARG A 99 4.08 0.35 13.10
C ARG A 99 2.67 0.15 13.68
N GLU A 100 2.25 1.01 14.58
CA GLU A 100 1.13 0.76 15.46
C GLU A 100 0.00 1.78 15.28
N SER A 101 0.33 3.02 14.92
CA SER A 101 -0.65 4.10 14.90
C SER A 101 -0.72 4.78 13.53
N VAL A 102 -1.93 4.99 13.04
CA VAL A 102 -2.21 5.62 11.75
C VAL A 102 -3.30 6.66 11.88
N ILE A 103 -3.07 7.84 11.32
CA ILE A 103 -4.11 8.84 11.06
C ILE A 103 -4.26 8.99 9.55
N MET A 104 -5.49 8.95 9.05
CA MET A 104 -5.83 9.23 7.67
C MET A 104 -7.08 10.10 7.59
N GLY A 105 -7.17 10.95 6.57
CA GLY A 105 -8.37 11.78 6.40
C GLY A 105 -8.20 12.94 5.45
N SER A 106 -8.94 14.03 5.70
CA SER A 106 -8.92 15.22 4.86
C SER A 106 -7.91 16.28 5.31
N ALA A 107 -7.44 16.23 6.56
CA ALA A 107 -6.57 17.24 7.15
C ALA A 107 -5.15 17.23 6.54
N ASN A 108 -4.77 18.33 5.91
CA ASN A 108 -3.41 18.56 5.46
C ASN A 108 -2.48 18.86 6.64
N PHE A 109 -1.17 18.63 6.47
CA PHE A 109 -0.13 18.96 7.45
C PHE A 109 0.09 20.48 7.54
N THR A 110 -0.98 21.19 7.91
CA THR A 110 -1.04 22.65 8.04
C THR A 110 -1.75 23.03 9.34
N PHE A 111 -1.46 24.23 9.85
CA PHE A 111 -2.16 24.74 11.04
C PHE A 111 -3.68 24.81 10.84
N ASN A 112 -4.13 25.19 9.65
CA ASN A 112 -5.56 25.24 9.36
C ASN A 112 -6.18 23.85 9.29
N GLY A 113 -5.52 22.88 8.63
CA GLY A 113 -5.97 21.48 8.60
C GLY A 113 -6.05 20.86 9.99
N PHE A 114 -5.10 21.18 10.89
CA PHE A 114 -5.06 20.57 12.21
C PHE A 114 -5.95 21.25 13.26
N TYR A 115 -6.26 22.55 13.10
CA TYR A 115 -6.88 23.34 14.19
C TYR A 115 -8.03 24.24 13.78
N LYS A 116 -8.26 24.49 12.48
CA LYS A 116 -9.26 25.49 12.06
C LYS A 116 -10.32 24.98 11.09
N ASN A 117 -9.95 24.13 10.17
CA ASN A 117 -10.88 23.64 9.17
C ASN A 117 -11.84 22.61 9.77
N HIS A 118 -12.97 22.42 9.13
CA HIS A 118 -13.79 21.25 9.34
C HIS A 118 -13.16 20.09 8.57
N GLU A 119 -12.49 19.22 9.29
CA GLU A 119 -11.81 18.06 8.72
C GLU A 119 -12.44 16.79 9.28
N PHE A 120 -12.32 15.70 8.55
CA PHE A 120 -12.76 14.38 8.96
C PHE A 120 -11.64 13.37 8.74
N GLY A 121 -11.41 12.53 9.72
CA GLY A 121 -10.41 11.48 9.63
C GLY A 121 -10.71 10.29 10.52
N VAL A 122 -9.83 9.33 10.42
CA VAL A 122 -9.83 8.11 11.24
C VAL A 122 -8.47 7.97 11.87
N PHE A 123 -8.47 7.74 13.17
CA PHE A 123 -7.31 7.33 13.94
C PHE A 123 -7.43 5.85 14.28
N MET A 124 -6.38 5.09 14.05
CA MET A 124 -6.27 3.68 14.37
C MET A 124 -5.02 3.42 15.17
N GLU A 125 -5.19 2.70 16.27
CA GLU A 125 -4.13 2.32 17.20
C GLU A 125 -4.18 0.81 17.43
N ASP A 126 -3.01 0.17 17.47
CA ASP A 126 -2.84 -1.29 17.64
C ASP A 126 -3.53 -2.14 16.55
N GLU A 127 -3.85 -1.54 15.39
CA GLU A 127 -4.38 -2.22 14.23
C GLU A 127 -3.25 -2.64 13.29
N ILE A 128 -2.47 -3.63 13.72
CA ILE A 128 -1.23 -4.06 13.05
C ILE A 128 -1.45 -4.33 11.56
N VAL A 129 -2.53 -5.03 11.19
CA VAL A 129 -2.79 -5.40 9.79
C VAL A 129 -3.04 -4.16 8.93
N PHE A 130 -3.84 -3.22 9.43
CA PHE A 130 -4.13 -2.00 8.70
C PHE A 130 -2.93 -1.05 8.66
N SER A 131 -2.21 -0.94 9.76
CA SER A 131 -0.97 -0.15 9.82
C SER A 131 0.08 -0.68 8.83
N GLU A 132 0.22 -2.00 8.73
CA GLU A 132 1.09 -2.63 7.73
C GLU A 132 0.62 -2.33 6.28
N GLU A 133 -0.68 -2.32 6.00
CA GLU A 133 -1.21 -1.92 4.69
C GLU A 133 -0.87 -0.45 4.36
N CYS A 134 -0.99 0.45 5.33
CA CYS A 134 -0.62 1.86 5.18
C CYS A 134 0.89 2.05 4.98
N ILE A 135 1.71 1.33 5.74
CA ILE A 135 3.17 1.34 5.59
C ILE A 135 3.56 0.86 4.20
N ASN A 136 2.95 -0.21 3.72
CA ASN A 136 3.27 -0.73 2.39
C ASN A 136 2.83 0.22 1.27
N TYR A 137 1.68 0.85 1.41
CA TYR A 137 1.27 1.91 0.49
C TYR A 137 2.33 3.02 0.44
N PHE A 138 2.79 3.48 1.62
CA PHE A 138 3.82 4.50 1.71
C PHE A 138 5.13 4.05 1.06
N GLU A 139 5.63 2.87 1.41
CA GLU A 139 6.91 2.36 0.91
C GLU A 139 6.87 2.05 -0.60
N CYS A 140 5.74 1.54 -1.10
CA CYS A 140 5.54 1.36 -2.53
C CYS A 140 5.57 2.70 -3.28
N LEU A 141 4.81 3.69 -2.79
CA LEU A 141 4.78 5.02 -3.37
C LEU A 141 6.17 5.68 -3.37
N LEU A 142 6.88 5.61 -2.25
CA LEU A 142 8.25 6.11 -2.12
C LEU A 142 9.20 5.37 -3.07
N GLY A 143 9.06 4.06 -3.21
CA GLY A 143 9.82 3.25 -4.16
C GLY A 143 9.59 3.66 -5.61
N GLU A 144 8.34 3.91 -6.00
CA GLU A 144 7.99 4.40 -7.33
C GLU A 144 8.56 5.80 -7.59
N ILE A 145 8.51 6.71 -6.62
CA ILE A 145 9.10 8.04 -6.71
C ILE A 145 10.62 7.91 -6.95
N LYS A 146 11.32 7.13 -6.14
CA LYS A 146 12.77 6.91 -6.27
C LYS A 146 13.15 6.23 -7.59
N ALA A 147 12.33 5.32 -8.08
CA ALA A 147 12.56 4.64 -9.35
C ALA A 147 12.35 5.55 -10.57
N SER A 148 11.50 6.58 -10.44
CA SER A 148 11.22 7.53 -11.53
C SER A 148 12.27 8.63 -11.68
N GLY A 149 13.19 8.79 -10.71
CA GLY A 149 14.26 9.78 -10.73
C GLY A 149 14.66 10.27 -9.35
N ASP A 150 15.55 11.27 -9.31
CA ASP A 150 15.95 11.93 -8.06
C ASP A 150 14.99 13.07 -7.73
N TRP A 151 13.95 12.73 -6.97
CA TRP A 151 12.91 13.67 -6.54
C TRP A 151 13.01 14.02 -5.06
N ARG A 152 14.16 13.79 -4.46
CA ARG A 152 14.43 14.25 -3.10
C ARG A 152 14.60 15.77 -3.10
N VAL A 153 13.85 16.44 -2.24
CA VAL A 153 13.96 17.89 -2.07
C VAL A 153 15.23 18.19 -1.26
N THR A 154 16.15 18.93 -1.87
CA THR A 154 17.43 19.33 -1.24
C THR A 154 17.39 20.79 -0.77
N LYS A 155 18.38 21.20 0.02
CA LYS A 155 18.55 22.61 0.44
C LYS A 155 18.73 23.53 -0.75
N GLU A 156 19.53 23.12 -1.72
CA GLU A 156 19.80 23.85 -2.95
C GLU A 156 18.51 24.08 -3.74
N LYS A 157 17.66 23.03 -3.81
CA LYS A 157 16.35 23.11 -4.49
C LYS A 157 15.40 24.06 -3.80
N ILE A 158 15.37 24.06 -2.47
CA ILE A 158 14.61 25.02 -1.67
C ILE A 158 15.08 26.45 -1.91
N GLU A 159 16.40 26.70 -1.87
CA GLU A 159 16.96 28.04 -2.09
C GLU A 159 16.67 28.57 -3.50
N GLU A 160 16.81 27.70 -4.51
CA GLU A 160 16.47 28.04 -5.89
C GLU A 160 15.01 28.48 -6.00
N GLU A 161 14.09 27.66 -5.52
CA GLU A 161 12.66 27.88 -5.63
C GLU A 161 12.21 29.12 -4.82
N LYS A 162 12.79 29.34 -3.64
CA LYS A 162 12.54 30.52 -2.81
C LYS A 162 12.90 31.81 -3.53
N ARG A 163 14.09 31.85 -4.17
CA ARG A 163 14.50 33.01 -4.98
C ARG A 163 13.54 33.31 -6.15
N ILE A 164 13.01 32.24 -6.77
CA ILE A 164 12.05 32.38 -7.89
C ILE A 164 10.71 32.92 -7.37
N CYS A 165 10.19 32.32 -6.29
CA CYS A 165 8.94 32.74 -5.65
C CYS A 165 9.01 34.23 -5.21
N ASP A 166 10.09 34.61 -4.55
CA ASP A 166 10.28 35.99 -4.07
C ASP A 166 10.27 37.00 -5.22
N LYS A 167 10.93 36.70 -6.34
CA LYS A 167 10.91 37.53 -7.54
C LYS A 167 9.50 37.69 -8.12
N ILE A 168 8.75 36.59 -8.23
CA ILE A 168 7.37 36.60 -8.76
C ILE A 168 6.45 37.40 -7.84
N VAL A 169 6.54 37.20 -6.52
CA VAL A 169 5.73 37.94 -5.54
C VAL A 169 6.05 39.43 -5.59
N ALA A 170 7.33 39.81 -5.65
CA ALA A 170 7.75 41.22 -5.78
C ALA A 170 7.23 41.85 -7.06
N GLN A 171 7.30 41.13 -8.19
CA GLN A 171 6.79 41.63 -9.48
C GLN A 171 5.26 41.81 -9.42
N ARG A 172 4.51 40.82 -8.91
CA ARG A 172 3.04 40.94 -8.73
C ARG A 172 2.67 42.14 -7.86
N ALA A 173 3.40 42.40 -6.77
CA ALA A 173 3.18 43.54 -5.88
C ALA A 173 3.49 44.86 -6.54
N PHE A 174 4.51 44.96 -7.44
CA PHE A 174 4.85 46.14 -8.20
C PHE A 174 3.78 46.45 -9.25
N ASP A 175 3.28 45.44 -9.95
CA ASP A 175 2.27 45.63 -11.01
C ASP A 175 0.90 46.05 -10.42
N GLN A 176 0.53 45.62 -9.22
CA GLN A 176 -0.68 46.05 -8.51
C GLN A 176 -0.63 47.52 -8.05
N LYS A 177 0.54 48.12 -7.90
CA LYS A 177 0.70 49.50 -7.45
C LYS A 177 0.63 50.55 -8.59
N LYS A 178 0.52 50.13 -9.85
CA LYS A 178 0.38 51.08 -10.99
C LYS A 178 -1.09 51.49 -11.15
N PRO A 179 -1.44 52.79 -10.90
CA PRO A 179 -2.79 53.27 -11.11
C PRO A 179 -3.09 53.35 -12.62
N GLY A 180 -4.13 52.68 -13.08
CA GLY A 180 -4.76 52.98 -14.37
C GLY A 180 -4.74 51.94 -15.48
N LYS A 181 -4.74 50.65 -15.18
CA LYS A 181 -5.13 49.62 -16.18
C LYS A 181 -5.98 48.54 -15.53
N ASN A 182 -7.30 48.56 -15.80
CA ASN A 182 -8.21 47.42 -15.61
C ASN A 182 -7.94 46.34 -16.69
N SER A 183 -6.72 45.92 -16.82
CA SER A 183 -6.37 44.72 -17.57
C SER A 183 -5.54 43.86 -16.63
N PHE A 184 -6.06 42.68 -16.30
CA PHE A 184 -5.23 41.64 -15.74
C PHE A 184 -4.03 41.51 -16.68
N PRO A 185 -2.79 41.77 -16.21
CA PRO A 185 -1.64 41.52 -17.05
C PRO A 185 -1.65 40.01 -17.31
N VAL A 186 -1.86 39.64 -18.57
CA VAL A 186 -1.43 38.35 -19.07
C VAL A 186 0.10 38.45 -19.07
N VAL A 187 0.69 38.27 -17.88
CA VAL A 187 2.09 37.94 -17.80
C VAL A 187 2.16 36.58 -18.50
N ASN A 188 3.00 36.48 -19.54
CA ASN A 188 3.49 35.19 -20.01
C ASN A 188 4.17 34.53 -18.80
N GLN A 189 3.37 33.90 -17.95
CA GLN A 189 3.88 33.14 -16.84
C GLN A 189 4.60 31.95 -17.47
N PRO A 190 5.88 31.74 -17.16
CA PRO A 190 6.48 30.45 -17.46
C PRO A 190 5.52 29.43 -16.85
N ASN A 191 5.14 28.41 -17.64
CA ASN A 191 4.22 27.36 -17.22
C ASN A 191 4.42 27.01 -15.75
N PRO A 192 3.34 26.86 -14.96
CA PRO A 192 3.47 26.52 -13.56
C PRO A 192 4.41 25.32 -13.42
N VAL A 193 5.56 25.54 -12.78
CA VAL A 193 6.58 24.51 -12.67
C VAL A 193 6.19 23.63 -11.51
N LYS A 194 5.55 22.52 -11.84
CA LYS A 194 5.37 21.39 -10.90
C LYS A 194 6.66 20.57 -10.94
N TRP A 195 7.37 20.55 -9.85
CA TRP A 195 8.57 19.73 -9.71
C TRP A 195 8.28 18.53 -8.82
N GLY A 196 8.71 17.33 -9.22
CA GLY A 196 8.48 16.09 -8.50
C GLY A 196 8.25 14.91 -9.44
N ALA A 197 8.24 13.71 -8.90
CA ALA A 197 7.88 12.51 -9.63
C ALA A 197 6.50 12.67 -10.28
N LYS A 198 6.37 12.33 -11.56
CA LYS A 198 5.10 12.20 -12.24
C LYS A 198 4.84 10.71 -12.45
N LEU A 199 4.10 10.14 -11.53
CA LEU A 199 3.68 8.75 -11.65
C LEU A 199 2.47 8.64 -12.58
N PRO A 200 2.28 7.52 -13.29
CA PRO A 200 1.10 7.29 -14.09
C PRO A 200 -0.15 7.47 -13.22
N SER A 201 -1.10 8.29 -13.68
CA SER A 201 -2.44 8.31 -13.09
C SER A 201 -3.07 6.92 -13.21
N HIS A 202 -3.90 6.54 -12.27
CA HIS A 202 -4.69 5.32 -12.42
C HIS A 202 -5.53 5.45 -13.69
N ASP A 203 -5.25 4.61 -14.70
CA ASP A 203 -5.90 4.63 -16.02
C ASP A 203 -7.40 4.27 -16.01
N SER A 204 -8.04 4.35 -14.86
CA SER A 204 -9.46 4.10 -14.67
C SER A 204 -10.33 5.36 -14.71
N LEU A 205 -9.75 6.52 -15.01
CA LEU A 205 -10.55 7.74 -15.16
C LEU A 205 -11.00 7.90 -16.62
N PRO A 206 -12.30 8.21 -16.83
CA PRO A 206 -12.78 8.66 -18.13
C PRO A 206 -11.93 9.84 -18.57
N LYS A 207 -11.46 9.85 -19.81
CA LYS A 207 -10.85 11.03 -20.42
C LYS A 207 -11.83 12.18 -20.25
N GLU A 208 -11.33 13.39 -19.91
CA GLU A 208 -12.13 14.60 -19.80
C GLU A 208 -13.08 14.71 -20.99
N GLY A 209 -14.30 14.20 -20.84
CA GLY A 209 -15.43 14.27 -21.75
C GLY A 209 -16.51 15.16 -21.16
N ASN A 210 -17.49 15.53 -21.95
CA ASN A 210 -18.64 16.32 -21.49
C ASN A 210 -19.31 15.68 -20.28
N SER A 211 -19.87 16.47 -19.37
CA SER A 211 -20.51 16.02 -18.13
C SER A 211 -21.58 14.92 -18.29
N SER A 212 -22.14 14.74 -19.50
CA SER A 212 -23.04 13.63 -19.84
C SER A 212 -22.33 12.28 -19.84
N ASP A 213 -21.10 12.21 -20.33
CA ASP A 213 -20.33 10.98 -20.45
C ASP A 213 -19.93 10.47 -19.05
N PHE A 214 -19.62 11.38 -18.13
CA PHE A 214 -19.28 11.06 -16.72
C PHE A 214 -20.48 10.43 -15.98
N ILE A 215 -21.70 10.92 -16.21
CA ILE A 215 -22.91 10.36 -15.60
C ILE A 215 -23.25 9.00 -16.22
N GLU A 216 -23.05 8.84 -17.52
CA GLU A 216 -23.25 7.58 -18.23
C GLU A 216 -22.23 6.52 -17.77
N ASP A 217 -20.98 6.90 -17.54
CA ASP A 217 -19.95 6.04 -16.97
C ASP A 217 -20.22 5.65 -15.51
N ILE A 218 -20.76 6.56 -14.69
CA ILE A 218 -21.23 6.23 -13.33
C ILE A 218 -22.43 5.28 -13.36
N LEU A 219 -23.37 5.49 -14.27
CA LEU A 219 -24.53 4.61 -14.41
C LEU A 219 -24.14 3.25 -15.00
N ASN A 220 -23.17 3.22 -15.90
CA ASN A 220 -22.55 2.00 -16.42
C ASN A 220 -21.63 1.31 -15.41
N SER A 221 -21.17 1.99 -14.36
CA SER A 221 -20.42 1.39 -13.24
C SER A 221 -21.29 0.43 -12.40
N LYS A 222 -22.63 0.47 -12.55
CA LYS A 222 -23.50 -0.63 -12.10
C LYS A 222 -23.21 -1.94 -12.85
N GLY A 223 -22.77 -1.88 -14.11
CA GLY A 223 -22.20 -3.01 -14.84
C GLY A 223 -20.80 -3.43 -14.36
N LEU A 224 -20.11 -2.59 -13.61
CA LEU A 224 -18.82 -2.94 -13.01
C LEU A 224 -18.95 -4.06 -11.96
N ASN A 225 -20.05 -4.06 -11.20
CA ASN A 225 -20.35 -5.16 -10.27
C ASN A 225 -20.65 -6.48 -10.99
N GLU A 226 -21.20 -6.44 -12.19
CA GLU A 226 -21.36 -7.63 -13.03
C GLU A 226 -20.03 -8.03 -13.68
N LYS A 227 -19.23 -7.08 -14.20
CA LYS A 227 -17.87 -7.35 -14.71
C LYS A 227 -16.92 -7.83 -13.62
N ILE A 228 -17.04 -7.35 -12.39
CA ILE A 228 -16.26 -7.85 -11.24
C ILE A 228 -16.69 -9.29 -10.92
N ARG A 229 -17.97 -9.64 -11.08
CA ARG A 229 -18.45 -11.02 -10.94
C ARG A 229 -17.99 -11.91 -12.11
N GLU A 230 -17.97 -11.40 -13.33
CA GLU A 230 -17.41 -12.11 -14.51
C GLU A 230 -15.90 -12.31 -14.42
N GLN A 231 -15.16 -11.47 -13.65
CA GLN A 231 -13.73 -11.63 -13.40
C GLN A 231 -13.41 -12.55 -12.22
N ASN A 232 -14.41 -13.05 -11.49
CA ASN A 232 -14.18 -14.04 -10.44
C ASN A 232 -13.85 -15.39 -11.09
N THR A 233 -12.55 -15.64 -11.29
CA THR A 233 -12.07 -16.87 -11.90
C THR A 233 -12.30 -18.10 -11.03
N GLY A 234 -12.62 -17.92 -9.74
CA GLY A 234 -12.71 -19.02 -8.77
C GLY A 234 -11.39 -19.74 -8.51
N ILE A 235 -10.27 -19.14 -8.88
CA ILE A 235 -8.93 -19.74 -8.79
C ILE A 235 -8.03 -18.87 -7.93
N TRP A 236 -7.44 -19.44 -6.89
CA TRP A 236 -6.76 -18.70 -5.85
C TRP A 236 -5.36 -19.24 -5.54
N LEU A 237 -4.40 -18.35 -5.32
CA LEU A 237 -3.20 -18.66 -4.54
C LEU A 237 -3.51 -18.45 -3.06
N LYS A 238 -3.31 -19.46 -2.23
CA LYS A 238 -3.46 -19.38 -0.77
C LYS A 238 -2.09 -19.44 -0.12
N PHE A 239 -1.72 -18.41 0.63
CA PHE A 239 -0.42 -18.31 1.28
C PHE A 239 -0.45 -18.87 2.70
N GLU A 240 0.55 -19.66 3.04
CA GLU A 240 0.84 -20.13 4.40
C GLU A 240 2.28 -19.79 4.79
N GLY A 241 2.47 -19.38 6.04
CA GLY A 241 3.69 -18.77 6.53
C GLY A 241 3.69 -17.24 6.33
N ASN A 242 4.55 -16.56 7.07
CA ASN A 242 4.71 -15.13 7.00
C ASN A 242 6.19 -14.73 7.15
N SER A 243 6.50 -13.43 7.17
CA SER A 243 7.87 -12.92 7.31
C SER A 243 8.55 -13.32 8.61
N GLU A 244 7.80 -13.59 9.70
CA GLU A 244 8.32 -13.92 11.02
C GLU A 244 8.39 -15.44 11.25
N LYS A 245 7.42 -16.18 10.69
CA LYS A 245 7.31 -17.64 10.82
C LYS A 245 7.34 -18.30 9.44
N ARG A 246 8.50 -18.30 8.80
CA ARG A 246 8.70 -18.93 7.50
C ARG A 246 8.77 -20.44 7.64
N ILE A 247 8.26 -21.12 6.62
CA ILE A 247 8.20 -22.58 6.62
C ILE A 247 9.55 -23.13 6.14
N PRO A 248 10.16 -24.08 6.85
CA PRO A 248 11.40 -24.71 6.38
C PRO A 248 11.21 -25.37 5.01
N ASN A 249 12.08 -25.08 4.06
CA ASN A 249 11.97 -25.49 2.67
C ASN A 249 12.27 -26.98 2.41
N ASN A 250 12.87 -27.66 3.40
CA ASN A 250 13.18 -29.09 3.37
C ASN A 250 12.03 -29.98 3.87
N LEU A 251 10.97 -29.41 4.43
CA LEU A 251 9.75 -30.15 4.81
C LEU A 251 8.88 -30.41 3.58
N THR A 252 8.09 -31.48 3.64
CA THR A 252 6.98 -31.70 2.72
C THR A 252 5.74 -30.92 3.15
N PHE A 253 4.76 -30.78 2.26
CA PHE A 253 3.49 -30.14 2.60
C PHE A 253 2.76 -30.86 3.75
N LEU A 254 2.76 -32.17 3.77
CA LEU A 254 2.09 -32.96 4.79
C LEU A 254 2.80 -32.91 6.15
N GLU A 255 4.12 -32.99 6.18
CA GLU A 255 4.89 -32.85 7.41
C GLU A 255 4.65 -31.49 8.08
N ARG A 256 4.45 -30.43 7.26
CA ARG A 256 4.10 -29.11 7.75
C ARG A 256 2.72 -29.07 8.41
N ARG A 257 1.78 -29.88 7.90
CA ARG A 257 0.38 -29.90 8.32
C ARG A 257 0.10 -30.97 9.33
N LYS A 258 0.60 -31.06 10.44
CA LYS A 258 0.28 -32.10 11.44
C LYS A 258 -1.19 -32.56 11.43
N GLN A 259 -1.44 -33.81 11.69
CA GLN A 259 -2.66 -34.62 11.40
C GLN A 259 -4.03 -33.96 11.63
N GLU A 260 -4.17 -33.03 12.57
CA GLU A 260 -5.46 -32.46 12.98
C GLU A 260 -5.99 -31.36 12.04
N HIS A 261 -5.12 -30.72 11.22
CA HIS A 261 -5.51 -29.65 10.32
C HIS A 261 -5.33 -30.00 8.84
N PHE A 262 -5.20 -31.23 8.54
CA PHE A 262 -4.84 -31.73 7.23
C PHE A 262 -5.79 -31.27 6.12
N LYS A 263 -7.08 -31.17 6.43
CA LYS A 263 -8.14 -30.76 5.50
C LYS A 263 -8.63 -29.32 5.68
N ARG A 264 -7.87 -28.47 6.36
CA ARG A 264 -8.27 -27.06 6.56
C ARG A 264 -7.16 -26.10 6.25
N THR A 265 -7.50 -24.93 5.69
CA THR A 265 -6.58 -23.80 5.56
C THR A 265 -7.16 -22.55 6.20
N PHE A 266 -6.32 -21.77 6.88
CA PHE A 266 -6.73 -20.73 7.80
C PHE A 266 -6.48 -19.33 7.25
N PHE A 267 -7.32 -18.37 7.66
CA PHE A 267 -7.30 -16.98 7.19
C PHE A 267 -7.41 -16.00 8.36
N PRO A 268 -6.75 -14.84 8.27
CA PRO A 268 -6.83 -13.80 9.30
C PRO A 268 -8.17 -13.04 9.26
N LYS A 269 -8.83 -13.01 8.11
CA LYS A 269 -10.15 -12.41 7.88
C LYS A 269 -11.05 -13.43 7.18
N ALA A 270 -12.37 -13.26 7.32
CA ALA A 270 -13.36 -14.10 6.66
C ALA A 270 -13.14 -14.08 5.12
N PRO A 271 -12.82 -15.22 4.48
CA PRO A 271 -12.58 -15.27 3.05
C PRO A 271 -13.88 -15.40 2.25
N SER A 272 -14.75 -14.39 2.37
CA SER A 272 -16.13 -14.42 1.83
C SER A 272 -16.23 -14.54 0.31
N GLY A 273 -15.11 -14.31 -0.42
CA GLY A 273 -15.05 -14.50 -1.87
C GLY A 273 -14.68 -15.92 -2.31
N ILE A 274 -14.38 -16.83 -1.37
CA ILE A 274 -14.04 -18.23 -1.68
C ILE A 274 -15.31 -19.09 -1.59
N GLU A 275 -15.72 -19.62 -2.73
CA GLU A 275 -16.94 -20.42 -2.90
C GLU A 275 -16.62 -21.93 -3.03
N SER A 276 -17.63 -22.78 -2.83
CA SER A 276 -17.49 -24.22 -2.98
C SER A 276 -17.09 -24.63 -4.40
N GLY A 277 -16.22 -25.61 -4.52
CA GLY A 277 -15.71 -26.13 -5.79
C GLY A 277 -14.58 -25.32 -6.42
N GLN A 278 -14.25 -24.14 -5.87
CA GLN A 278 -13.14 -23.31 -6.36
C GLN A 278 -11.77 -23.94 -6.06
N THR A 279 -10.78 -23.58 -6.85
CA THR A 279 -9.41 -24.12 -6.74
C THR A 279 -8.53 -23.23 -5.87
N LEU A 280 -7.88 -23.82 -4.86
CA LEU A 280 -6.84 -23.19 -4.04
C LEU A 280 -5.48 -23.81 -4.35
N PHE A 281 -4.55 -23.04 -4.92
CA PHE A 281 -3.14 -23.42 -5.00
C PHE A 281 -2.43 -23.08 -3.70
N MET A 282 -1.95 -24.10 -3.01
CA MET A 282 -1.29 -23.94 -1.71
C MET A 282 0.14 -23.44 -1.92
N THR A 283 0.41 -22.27 -1.36
CA THR A 283 1.67 -21.53 -1.56
C THR A 283 2.35 -21.35 -0.21
N MET A 284 3.51 -21.96 -0.04
CA MET A 284 4.30 -21.92 1.19
C MET A 284 5.31 -20.79 1.15
N VAL A 285 5.28 -19.89 2.14
CA VAL A 285 6.29 -18.83 2.28
C VAL A 285 7.49 -19.39 3.01
N THR A 286 8.59 -19.58 2.29
CA THR A 286 9.85 -20.16 2.77
C THR A 286 11.02 -19.20 2.55
N ASN A 287 12.25 -19.61 2.89
CA ASN A 287 13.47 -18.85 2.59
C ASN A 287 14.14 -19.36 1.31
N ASP A 288 14.67 -18.43 0.51
CA ASP A 288 15.70 -18.73 -0.48
C ASP A 288 17.07 -18.92 0.18
N ILE A 289 18.10 -19.12 -0.64
CA ILE A 289 19.49 -19.34 -0.18
C ILE A 289 20.02 -18.11 0.58
N ASP A 290 19.57 -16.92 0.21
CA ASP A 290 20.02 -15.65 0.79
C ASP A 290 19.14 -15.24 2.01
N GLY A 291 18.24 -16.09 2.45
CA GLY A 291 17.34 -15.83 3.58
C GLY A 291 16.11 -14.96 3.24
N ASN A 292 15.91 -14.59 1.96
CA ASN A 292 14.75 -13.83 1.55
C ASN A 292 13.50 -14.69 1.47
N GLY A 293 12.34 -14.10 1.79
CA GLY A 293 11.07 -14.79 1.68
C GLY A 293 10.70 -15.09 0.24
N ILE A 294 10.47 -16.36 -0.07
CA ILE A 294 10.02 -16.82 -1.37
C ILE A 294 8.75 -17.68 -1.24
N PRO A 295 7.66 -17.31 -1.91
CA PRO A 295 6.47 -18.15 -1.98
C PRO A 295 6.66 -19.27 -3.03
N ILE A 296 6.40 -20.52 -2.59
CA ILE A 296 6.51 -21.73 -3.41
C ILE A 296 5.17 -22.44 -3.46
N ILE A 297 4.64 -22.67 -4.64
CA ILE A 297 3.41 -23.41 -4.88
C ILE A 297 3.75 -24.92 -4.84
N VAL A 298 3.06 -25.66 -3.97
CA VAL A 298 3.36 -27.09 -3.71
C VAL A 298 2.23 -28.04 -4.11
N GLY A 299 1.12 -27.53 -4.55
CA GLY A 299 -0.05 -28.32 -4.95
C GLY A 299 -1.32 -27.50 -4.92
N TYR A 300 -2.44 -28.19 -5.08
CA TYR A 300 -3.77 -27.58 -5.11
C TYR A 300 -4.81 -28.47 -4.44
N ALA A 301 -5.94 -27.86 -4.08
CA ALA A 301 -7.13 -28.54 -3.64
C ALA A 301 -8.38 -27.79 -4.09
N LYS A 302 -9.51 -28.50 -4.15
CA LYS A 302 -10.83 -27.89 -4.16
C LYS A 302 -11.18 -27.45 -2.76
N THR A 303 -12.10 -26.51 -2.63
CA THR A 303 -12.57 -26.04 -1.34
C THR A 303 -14.08 -26.20 -1.18
N SER A 304 -14.55 -26.49 0.03
CA SER A 304 -15.98 -26.48 0.39
C SER A 304 -16.59 -25.07 0.42
N GLY A 305 -15.74 -24.03 0.19
CA GLY A 305 -16.12 -22.63 0.34
C GLY A 305 -16.15 -22.15 1.77
N TYR A 306 -16.23 -20.84 1.95
CA TYR A 306 -16.33 -20.22 3.26
C TYR A 306 -17.79 -20.19 3.74
N LYS A 307 -18.02 -20.62 4.98
CA LYS A 307 -19.30 -20.52 5.69
C LYS A 307 -19.11 -19.70 6.95
N LYS A 308 -20.15 -18.95 7.37
CA LYS A 308 -20.07 -18.08 8.56
C LYS A 308 -19.71 -18.83 9.86
N GLU A 309 -20.09 -20.09 9.95
CA GLU A 309 -19.77 -21.00 11.06
C GLU A 309 -18.31 -21.51 11.05
N ASN A 310 -17.57 -21.31 9.94
CA ASN A 310 -16.17 -21.75 9.81
C ASN A 310 -15.23 -20.82 10.58
N VAL A 311 -15.44 -20.67 11.87
CA VAL A 311 -14.66 -19.85 12.80
C VAL A 311 -14.27 -20.67 14.01
N ILE A 312 -13.00 -20.61 14.40
CA ILE A 312 -12.52 -21.23 15.65
C ILE A 312 -12.57 -20.18 16.76
N HIS A 313 -13.44 -20.42 17.74
CA HIS A 313 -13.55 -19.61 18.95
C HIS A 313 -12.69 -20.22 20.07
N GLY A 314 -11.81 -19.39 20.65
CA GLY A 314 -11.02 -19.75 21.83
C GLY A 314 -9.55 -20.07 21.55
N SER A 315 -8.74 -19.99 22.58
CA SER A 315 -7.31 -20.28 22.60
C SER A 315 -7.03 -21.77 22.72
N ALA A 316 -7.60 -22.59 21.85
CA ALA A 316 -7.21 -23.99 21.82
C ALA A 316 -5.74 -24.10 21.40
N PRO A 317 -4.88 -24.77 22.16
CA PRO A 317 -3.46 -24.88 21.87
C PRO A 317 -3.21 -25.87 20.73
N PHE A 318 -3.47 -25.45 19.50
CA PHE A 318 -3.05 -26.20 18.33
C PHE A 318 -1.65 -25.74 17.91
N ASN A 319 -0.70 -26.63 18.05
CA ASN A 319 0.75 -26.40 18.02
C ASN A 319 1.34 -25.83 16.71
N ALA A 320 0.54 -25.47 15.71
CA ALA A 320 1.05 -24.99 14.41
C ALA A 320 0.35 -23.75 13.85
N VAL A 321 -0.86 -23.44 14.29
CA VAL A 321 -1.65 -22.29 13.79
C VAL A 321 -2.02 -21.41 14.98
N ASP A 322 -1.72 -20.12 14.89
CA ASP A 322 -2.20 -19.13 15.84
C ASP A 322 -3.66 -18.80 15.51
N HIS A 323 -4.59 -19.48 16.18
CA HIS A 323 -6.03 -19.28 15.94
C HIS A 323 -6.54 -17.90 16.39
N GLY A 324 -5.84 -17.21 17.27
CA GLY A 324 -6.12 -15.82 17.61
C GLY A 324 -5.91 -14.90 16.39
N ARG A 325 -4.86 -15.18 15.61
CA ARG A 325 -4.53 -14.42 14.39
C ARG A 325 -5.23 -14.95 13.14
N TYR A 326 -5.55 -16.25 13.08
CA TYR A 326 -6.13 -16.94 11.92
C TYR A 326 -7.39 -17.74 12.31
N PRO A 327 -8.47 -17.09 12.76
CA PRO A 327 -9.65 -17.79 13.28
C PRO A 327 -10.54 -18.39 12.20
N TYR A 328 -10.49 -17.90 10.96
CA TYR A 328 -11.36 -18.36 9.88
C TYR A 328 -10.72 -19.50 9.10
N PHE A 329 -11.52 -20.44 8.59
CA PHE A 329 -11.00 -21.52 7.76
C PHE A 329 -11.93 -21.88 6.60
N VAL A 330 -11.37 -22.59 5.62
CA VAL A 330 -12.13 -23.36 4.63
C VAL A 330 -11.61 -24.80 4.63
N GLU A 331 -12.47 -25.74 4.31
CA GLU A 331 -12.08 -27.14 4.16
C GLU A 331 -11.53 -27.39 2.76
N LEU A 332 -10.55 -28.28 2.67
CA LEU A 332 -9.89 -28.71 1.44
C LEU A 332 -10.41 -30.08 1.03
N GLU A 333 -10.73 -30.21 -0.23
CA GLU A 333 -11.26 -31.43 -0.84
C GLU A 333 -10.43 -31.77 -2.09
N GLU A 334 -10.35 -33.03 -2.45
CA GLU A 334 -9.70 -33.49 -3.70
C GLU A 334 -8.28 -32.88 -3.90
N GLY A 335 -7.51 -32.77 -2.82
CA GLY A 335 -6.20 -32.13 -2.87
C GLY A 335 -5.11 -33.02 -3.41
N ARG A 336 -4.20 -32.46 -4.23
CA ARG A 336 -3.00 -33.09 -4.73
C ARG A 336 -1.78 -32.22 -4.44
N PHE A 337 -0.83 -32.76 -3.69
CA PHE A 337 0.34 -32.04 -3.18
C PHE A 337 1.63 -32.77 -3.48
N LEU A 338 2.69 -32.00 -3.69
CA LEU A 338 4.03 -32.55 -3.92
C LEU A 338 4.48 -33.38 -2.72
N LYS A 339 4.84 -34.62 -2.93
CA LYS A 339 5.37 -35.52 -1.90
C LYS A 339 6.83 -35.21 -1.53
N GLY A 340 7.53 -34.46 -2.39
CA GLY A 340 8.88 -33.95 -2.13
C GLY A 340 8.91 -32.72 -1.27
N PRO A 341 10.13 -32.30 -0.83
CA PRO A 341 10.36 -31.03 -0.12
C PRO A 341 9.77 -29.80 -0.82
N ILE A 342 9.30 -28.82 -0.03
CA ILE A 342 8.69 -27.56 -0.53
C ILE A 342 9.56 -26.87 -1.55
N LYS A 343 10.90 -26.88 -1.38
CA LYS A 343 11.85 -26.27 -2.31
C LYS A 343 11.76 -26.75 -3.76
N TYR A 344 11.15 -27.89 -4.01
CA TYR A 344 10.96 -28.42 -5.38
C TYR A 344 9.66 -27.95 -6.04
N GLY A 345 8.82 -27.23 -5.33
CA GLY A 345 7.61 -26.63 -5.91
C GLY A 345 7.89 -25.49 -6.87
N ILE A 346 6.83 -24.85 -7.35
CA ILE A 346 6.91 -23.74 -8.32
C ILE A 346 7.14 -22.41 -7.58
N SER A 347 8.24 -21.74 -7.88
CA SER A 347 8.51 -20.41 -7.36
C SER A 347 7.55 -19.37 -7.94
N LEU A 348 6.85 -18.62 -7.07
CA LEU A 348 5.99 -17.54 -7.52
C LEU A 348 6.75 -16.43 -8.26
N ARG A 349 8.04 -16.23 -7.93
CA ARG A 349 8.90 -15.28 -8.63
C ARG A 349 9.18 -15.71 -10.08
N GLU A 350 9.42 -17.01 -10.29
CA GLU A 350 9.58 -17.57 -11.65
C GLU A 350 8.27 -17.49 -12.42
N LEU A 351 7.18 -17.88 -11.79
CA LEU A 351 5.84 -17.81 -12.36
C LEU A 351 5.48 -16.38 -12.81
N ALA A 352 5.80 -15.38 -11.99
CA ALA A 352 5.58 -13.97 -12.33
C ALA A 352 6.44 -13.50 -13.50
N ARG A 353 7.64 -14.05 -13.71
CA ARG A 353 8.48 -13.77 -14.87
C ARG A 353 7.93 -14.37 -16.16
N GLU A 354 7.43 -15.60 -16.07
CA GLU A 354 6.90 -16.32 -17.24
C GLU A 354 5.55 -15.79 -17.71
N LEU A 355 4.63 -15.53 -16.77
CA LEU A 355 3.27 -15.12 -17.08
C LEU A 355 3.07 -13.61 -17.15
N ASN A 356 3.94 -12.84 -16.49
CA ASN A 356 3.85 -11.39 -16.41
C ASN A 356 2.41 -10.91 -16.13
N THR A 357 1.82 -10.10 -17.00
CA THR A 357 0.45 -9.55 -16.87
C THR A 357 -0.65 -10.60 -16.87
N ASP A 358 -0.37 -11.80 -17.35
CA ASP A 358 -1.33 -12.91 -17.40
C ASP A 358 -1.47 -13.66 -16.05
N LEU A 359 -0.68 -13.31 -15.02
CA LEU A 359 -0.74 -13.99 -13.74
C LEU A 359 -1.98 -13.59 -12.92
N TYR A 360 -2.30 -12.31 -12.84
CA TYR A 360 -3.38 -11.77 -12.02
C TYR A 360 -4.43 -11.04 -12.85
N PRO A 361 -5.75 -11.21 -12.59
CA PRO A 361 -6.81 -10.64 -13.42
C PRO A 361 -6.83 -9.10 -13.48
N ASN A 362 -6.37 -8.44 -12.42
CA ASN A 362 -6.47 -6.99 -12.26
C ASN A 362 -5.16 -6.22 -12.48
N HIS A 363 -4.10 -6.87 -12.96
CA HIS A 363 -2.81 -6.21 -13.18
C HIS A 363 -2.43 -6.23 -14.65
N LYS A 364 -2.60 -5.09 -15.31
CA LYS A 364 -2.21 -4.89 -16.71
C LYS A 364 -0.80 -4.29 -16.87
N ASP A 365 -0.10 -3.94 -15.76
CA ASP A 365 1.12 -3.15 -15.82
C ASP A 365 2.26 -3.70 -15.00
N ASN A 366 3.45 -3.67 -15.62
CA ASN A 366 4.80 -3.74 -15.05
C ASN A 366 5.12 -4.92 -14.12
N PHE A 367 6.11 -5.72 -14.53
CA PHE A 367 6.71 -6.86 -13.82
C PHE A 367 7.01 -6.58 -12.34
N ASN A 368 7.52 -5.39 -11.99
CA ASN A 368 7.82 -5.04 -10.61
C ASN A 368 6.58 -4.99 -9.71
N LYS A 369 5.42 -4.55 -10.22
CA LYS A 369 4.15 -4.60 -9.49
C LYS A 369 3.67 -6.04 -9.29
N ILE A 370 3.83 -6.89 -10.29
CA ILE A 370 3.40 -8.28 -10.27
C ILE A 370 4.12 -9.08 -9.17
N ILE A 371 5.44 -8.90 -9.02
CA ILE A 371 6.24 -9.58 -8.00
C ILE A 371 5.80 -9.23 -6.56
N TYR A 372 5.27 -8.04 -6.36
CA TYR A 372 4.88 -7.55 -5.02
C TYR A 372 3.37 -7.66 -4.74
N THR A 373 2.55 -7.95 -5.73
CA THR A 373 1.08 -8.02 -5.62
C THR A 373 0.59 -8.99 -4.55
N HIS A 374 1.34 -10.06 -4.29
CA HIS A 374 0.98 -11.09 -3.30
C HIS A 374 1.44 -10.74 -1.88
N ARG A 375 2.27 -9.71 -1.69
CA ARG A 375 2.74 -9.34 -0.35
C ARG A 375 1.56 -9.01 0.55
N GLN A 376 1.59 -9.56 1.77
CA GLN A 376 0.58 -9.37 2.83
C GLN A 376 -0.84 -9.86 2.53
N LYS A 377 -1.05 -10.56 1.43
CA LYS A 377 -2.32 -11.19 1.15
C LYS A 377 -2.33 -12.63 1.67
N SER A 378 -3.38 -13.02 2.38
CA SER A 378 -3.59 -14.40 2.77
C SER A 378 -3.99 -15.27 1.57
N HIS A 379 -4.61 -14.66 0.56
CA HIS A 379 -5.00 -15.28 -0.71
C HIS A 379 -5.17 -14.20 -1.80
N ILE A 380 -5.01 -14.59 -3.05
CA ILE A 380 -5.21 -13.72 -4.22
C ILE A 380 -5.71 -14.52 -5.41
N GLN A 381 -6.59 -13.94 -6.20
CA GLN A 381 -7.05 -14.56 -7.44
C GLN A 381 -5.99 -14.55 -8.53
N ILE A 382 -5.96 -15.62 -9.33
CA ILE A 382 -5.15 -15.73 -10.53
C ILE A 382 -6.03 -15.97 -11.77
N THR A 383 -5.46 -15.79 -12.95
CA THR A 383 -6.15 -16.00 -14.22
C THR A 383 -6.31 -17.49 -14.55
N LYS A 384 -7.22 -17.81 -15.46
CA LYS A 384 -7.33 -19.17 -16.01
C LYS A 384 -6.03 -19.62 -16.71
N LYS A 385 -5.37 -18.72 -17.43
CA LYS A 385 -4.07 -18.98 -18.07
C LYS A 385 -2.99 -19.36 -17.05
N ALA A 386 -2.98 -18.68 -15.90
CA ALA A 386 -2.07 -19.01 -14.81
C ALA A 386 -2.39 -20.38 -14.18
N GLU A 387 -3.68 -20.72 -14.00
CA GLU A 387 -4.09 -22.05 -13.55
C GLU A 387 -3.56 -23.13 -14.48
N ASP A 388 -3.82 -23.03 -15.78
CA ASP A 388 -3.42 -24.04 -16.77
C ASP A 388 -1.90 -24.24 -16.78
N TYR A 389 -1.14 -23.16 -16.69
CA TYR A 389 0.32 -23.21 -16.61
C TYR A 389 0.82 -23.86 -15.30
N ILE A 390 0.25 -23.49 -14.16
CA ILE A 390 0.62 -24.07 -12.85
C ILE A 390 0.27 -25.57 -12.82
N MET A 391 -0.91 -25.95 -13.29
CA MET A 391 -1.35 -27.34 -13.33
C MET A 391 -0.40 -28.19 -14.17
N GLN A 392 -0.04 -27.76 -15.38
CA GLN A 392 0.92 -28.46 -16.23
C GLN A 392 2.28 -28.65 -15.54
N ARG A 393 2.78 -27.61 -14.88
CA ARG A 393 4.05 -27.68 -14.13
C ARG A 393 3.96 -28.61 -12.94
N LEU A 394 2.85 -28.56 -12.16
CA LEU A 394 2.63 -29.45 -11.02
C LEU A 394 2.55 -30.91 -11.41
N GLU A 395 1.86 -31.26 -12.53
CA GLU A 395 1.80 -32.63 -13.00
C GLU A 395 3.21 -33.18 -13.33
N SER A 396 4.06 -32.38 -13.95
CA SER A 396 5.45 -32.76 -14.22
C SER A 396 6.24 -32.99 -12.91
N LEU A 397 6.04 -32.14 -11.91
CA LEU A 397 6.69 -32.27 -10.60
C LEU A 397 6.16 -33.49 -9.82
N PHE A 398 4.87 -33.81 -9.92
CA PHE A 398 4.25 -34.99 -9.31
C PHE A 398 4.80 -36.28 -9.91
N GLN A 399 5.09 -36.31 -11.20
CA GLN A 399 5.75 -37.47 -11.85
C GLN A 399 7.17 -37.68 -11.32
N ILE A 400 7.92 -36.62 -11.04
CA ILE A 400 9.32 -36.68 -10.59
C ILE A 400 9.41 -36.99 -9.08
N HIS A 401 8.61 -36.32 -8.25
CA HIS A 401 8.75 -36.33 -6.81
C HIS A 401 7.65 -37.12 -6.07
N GLY A 402 6.63 -37.58 -6.82
CA GLY A 402 5.44 -38.22 -6.27
C GLY A 402 4.37 -37.22 -5.83
N VAL A 403 3.18 -37.74 -5.58
CA VAL A 403 2.00 -36.95 -5.17
C VAL A 403 1.37 -37.54 -3.92
N ASP A 404 1.02 -36.67 -2.99
CA ASP A 404 0.16 -36.97 -1.86
C ASP A 404 -1.27 -36.50 -2.15
N VAL A 405 -2.26 -37.30 -1.88
CA VAL A 405 -3.69 -37.01 -2.13
C VAL A 405 -4.42 -36.91 -0.79
N ILE A 406 -5.34 -35.92 -0.66
CA ILE A 406 -6.16 -35.74 0.54
C ILE A 406 -7.65 -35.81 0.24
#